data_2cd6af7e1e9255675e1a4116cb9b3bec
#
_entry.id   2cd6af7e1e9255675e1a4116cb9b3bec
#
_cell.length_a   1.000
_cell.length_b   1.000
_cell.length_c   1.000
_cell.angle_alpha   90.00
_cell.angle_beta   90.00
_cell.angle_gamma   90.00
#
_symmetry.space_group_name_H-M   'P 1'
#
loop_
_entity.id
_entity.type
_entity.pdbx_description
1 polymer ?
#
loop_
_entity_poly.entity_id
_entity_poly.type
_entity_poly.pdbx_seq_one_letter_code
_entity_poly.pdbx_strand_id
1 'polypeptide(L)'
;MKKIALLALSIIMVFSLAACGTSSPAAPESPTPAVEETAPAPEETIPEPEEAVPAPEETPTVEQAYAVVIGEYYTALEQRWNGAELMEDGLNYMAADCYGDAPLENLGYAIADIDGDGVPELLIGSIHGDEFYDKMIFSLYTLDENGVNKLVFDGTERNRYYYAGENRFANLGSSAFNDSFETTVKLEDGEMIDMTYTTAPEDYVQLELTPFSQWVK
;
A
#
# COMPACT_ATOMS: atom_id res chain seq x y z
N MET A 1 44.36 -5.27 -21.19
CA MET A 1 43.98 -6.57 -21.78
C MET A 1 43.79 -7.57 -20.66
N LYS A 2 42.56 -7.76 -20.18
CA LYS A 2 42.16 -8.91 -19.35
C LYS A 2 40.73 -9.24 -19.73
N LYS A 3 40.55 -10.39 -20.36
CA LYS A 3 39.26 -10.97 -20.80
C LYS A 3 38.60 -11.56 -19.56
N ILE A 4 37.37 -11.15 -19.26
CA ILE A 4 36.53 -11.80 -18.26
C ILE A 4 35.42 -12.52 -19.02
N ALA A 5 35.37 -13.84 -18.79
CA ALA A 5 34.48 -14.78 -19.45
C ALA A 5 33.05 -14.67 -18.89
N LEU A 6 32.07 -14.65 -19.81
CA LEU A 6 30.66 -14.85 -19.49
C LEU A 6 30.43 -16.30 -19.04
N LEU A 7 29.80 -16.47 -17.90
CA LEU A 7 29.21 -17.74 -17.48
C LEU A 7 27.68 -17.59 -17.58
N ALA A 8 27.10 -18.17 -18.64
CA ALA A 8 25.65 -18.31 -18.79
C ALA A 8 25.19 -19.52 -18.00
N LEU A 9 24.34 -19.29 -16.98
CA LEU A 9 23.67 -20.37 -16.24
C LEU A 9 22.22 -20.49 -16.73
N SER A 10 21.97 -21.47 -17.58
CA SER A 10 20.64 -21.85 -18.05
C SER A 10 19.98 -22.75 -16.99
N ILE A 11 18.90 -22.29 -16.39
CA ILE A 11 18.04 -23.12 -15.54
C ILE A 11 16.84 -23.58 -16.40
N ILE A 12 16.82 -24.87 -16.69
CA ILE A 12 15.71 -25.54 -17.35
C ILE A 12 14.71 -25.96 -16.27
N MET A 13 13.52 -25.37 -16.26
CA MET A 13 12.38 -25.85 -15.46
C MET A 13 11.63 -26.91 -16.28
N VAL A 14 11.66 -28.14 -15.78
CA VAL A 14 10.86 -29.25 -16.29
C VAL A 14 9.51 -29.23 -15.58
N PHE A 15 8.44 -29.02 -16.36
CA PHE A 15 7.07 -29.22 -15.91
C PHE A 15 6.70 -30.70 -16.07
N SER A 16 6.36 -31.35 -14.97
CA SER A 16 5.75 -32.68 -14.99
C SER A 16 4.24 -32.57 -14.80
N LEU A 17 3.50 -32.79 -15.89
CA LEU A 17 2.08 -33.11 -15.83
C LEU A 17 1.93 -34.59 -15.46
N ALA A 18 1.09 -34.91 -14.48
CA ALA A 18 0.53 -36.23 -14.29
C ALA A 18 -1.00 -36.11 -14.23
N ALA A 19 -1.64 -36.71 -15.23
CA ALA A 19 -3.08 -36.77 -15.40
C ALA A 19 -3.58 -38.17 -15.04
N CYS A 20 -4.85 -38.21 -14.68
CA CYS A 20 -5.83 -39.31 -14.84
C CYS A 20 -5.74 -40.57 -13.97
N GLY A 21 -6.92 -40.90 -13.43
CA GLY A 21 -7.28 -42.23 -13.01
C GLY A 21 -8.67 -42.31 -12.39
N THR A 22 -9.67 -42.39 -13.25
CA THR A 22 -11.05 -42.84 -12.95
C THR A 22 -11.09 -44.31 -12.55
N SER A 23 -11.99 -44.67 -11.61
CA SER A 23 -12.99 -45.73 -11.79
C SER A 23 -13.64 -46.17 -10.48
N SER A 24 -14.97 -46.08 -10.48
CA SER A 24 -15.89 -46.85 -9.65
C SER A 24 -16.05 -48.26 -10.26
N PRO A 25 -16.39 -49.35 -9.53
CA PRO A 25 -17.79 -49.62 -9.30
C PRO A 25 -18.22 -50.43 -8.06
N ALA A 26 -19.52 -50.33 -7.78
CA ALA A 26 -20.52 -51.32 -7.37
C ALA A 26 -20.40 -52.11 -6.05
N ALA A 27 -21.54 -52.08 -5.38
CA ALA A 27 -22.04 -52.84 -4.24
C ALA A 27 -22.14 -54.37 -4.49
N PRO A 28 -22.38 -55.22 -3.45
CA PRO A 28 -23.76 -55.58 -3.16
C PRO A 28 -24.15 -55.78 -1.68
N GLU A 29 -25.43 -55.59 -1.49
CA GLU A 29 -26.48 -56.06 -0.57
C GLU A 29 -26.19 -57.04 0.58
N SER A 30 -26.70 -56.61 1.76
CA SER A 30 -27.69 -57.26 2.68
C SER A 30 -27.32 -58.62 3.36
N PRO A 31 -27.85 -59.00 4.53
CA PRO A 31 -29.14 -58.64 5.14
C PRO A 31 -29.14 -58.34 6.66
N THR A 32 -30.26 -57.80 7.06
CA THR A 32 -30.77 -57.55 8.43
C THR A 32 -30.84 -58.83 9.31
N PRO A 33 -30.75 -58.71 10.65
CA PRO A 33 -31.89 -59.11 11.45
C PRO A 33 -32.31 -58.05 12.46
N ALA A 34 -33.61 -58.03 12.69
CA ALA A 34 -34.35 -57.22 13.65
C ALA A 34 -33.98 -57.56 15.08
N VAL A 35 -33.83 -56.56 15.91
CA VAL A 35 -33.90 -56.67 17.40
C VAL A 35 -34.64 -55.48 17.94
N GLU A 36 -35.75 -55.79 18.51
CA GLU A 36 -36.54 -55.27 19.65
C GLU A 36 -36.33 -53.83 20.09
N GLU A 37 -37.45 -53.15 20.01
CA GLU A 37 -37.85 -51.86 20.55
C GLU A 37 -37.74 -51.83 22.07
N THR A 38 -36.82 -50.99 22.56
CA THR A 38 -36.87 -50.52 23.97
C THR A 38 -36.86 -49.00 23.93
N ALA A 39 -38.00 -48.40 24.34
CA ALA A 39 -38.14 -46.96 24.43
C ALA A 39 -37.12 -46.34 25.42
N PRO A 40 -36.35 -45.36 25.02
CA PRO A 40 -35.58 -44.55 25.98
C PRO A 40 -36.44 -43.44 26.56
N ALA A 41 -36.16 -43.19 27.83
CA ALA A 41 -36.74 -42.09 28.62
C ALA A 41 -36.42 -40.72 28.01
N PRO A 42 -37.17 -39.67 28.30
CA PRO A 42 -36.92 -38.34 27.78
C PRO A 42 -35.60 -37.79 28.32
N GLU A 43 -34.65 -37.59 27.45
CA GLU A 43 -33.40 -36.88 27.70
C GLU A 43 -33.71 -35.41 27.90
N GLU A 44 -33.42 -34.88 29.08
CA GLU A 44 -33.40 -33.43 29.33
C GLU A 44 -32.37 -32.79 28.40
N THR A 45 -32.86 -32.04 27.42
CA THR A 45 -32.04 -31.18 26.55
C THR A 45 -31.45 -30.07 27.40
N ILE A 46 -30.18 -30.21 27.77
CA ILE A 46 -29.38 -29.11 28.28
C ILE A 46 -29.23 -28.13 27.10
N PRO A 47 -29.65 -26.86 27.24
CA PRO A 47 -29.43 -25.88 26.17
C PRO A 47 -27.92 -25.74 25.95
N GLU A 48 -27.48 -26.02 24.72
CA GLU A 48 -26.15 -25.75 24.23
C GLU A 48 -25.84 -24.25 24.43
N PRO A 49 -24.68 -23.88 25.00
CA PRO A 49 -24.36 -22.46 25.17
C PRO A 49 -24.37 -21.81 23.80
N GLU A 50 -25.22 -20.82 23.61
CA GLU A 50 -25.25 -19.96 22.44
C GLU A 50 -23.85 -19.36 22.27
N GLU A 51 -23.11 -19.83 21.27
CA GLU A 51 -21.83 -19.24 20.92
C GLU A 51 -22.07 -17.76 20.65
N ALA A 52 -21.43 -16.90 21.47
CA ALA A 52 -21.51 -15.47 21.32
C ALA A 52 -20.96 -15.14 19.91
N VAL A 53 -21.84 -14.70 19.02
CA VAL A 53 -21.47 -14.15 17.72
C VAL A 53 -20.53 -13.00 18.01
N PRO A 54 -19.25 -13.02 17.51
CA PRO A 54 -18.35 -11.90 17.71
C PRO A 54 -19.01 -10.63 17.16
N ALA A 55 -18.96 -9.56 17.93
CA ALA A 55 -19.43 -8.26 17.49
C ALA A 55 -18.74 -7.92 16.15
N PRO A 56 -19.43 -7.32 15.17
CA PRO A 56 -18.79 -6.89 13.94
C PRO A 56 -17.64 -5.96 14.31
N GLU A 57 -16.43 -6.25 13.80
CA GLU A 57 -15.28 -5.36 13.93
C GLU A 57 -15.67 -4.04 13.26
N GLU A 58 -15.65 -2.95 14.01
CA GLU A 58 -15.94 -1.62 13.48
C GLU A 58 -14.84 -1.26 12.48
N THR A 59 -15.22 -0.96 11.23
CA THR A 59 -14.28 -0.45 10.23
C THR A 59 -13.65 0.83 10.77
N PRO A 60 -12.32 0.96 10.77
CA PRO A 60 -11.64 2.16 11.28
C PRO A 60 -12.07 3.41 10.50
N THR A 61 -12.14 4.55 11.17
CA THR A 61 -12.33 5.82 10.46
C THR A 61 -11.10 6.12 9.60
N VAL A 62 -11.26 7.00 8.60
CA VAL A 62 -10.14 7.44 7.73
C VAL A 62 -8.95 7.95 8.56
N GLU A 63 -9.22 8.77 9.58
CA GLU A 63 -8.19 9.31 10.45
C GLU A 63 -7.49 8.20 11.25
N GLN A 64 -8.21 7.20 11.72
CA GLN A 64 -7.64 6.06 12.43
C GLN A 64 -6.79 5.19 11.52
N ALA A 65 -7.22 4.96 10.28
CA ALA A 65 -6.47 4.20 9.31
C ALA A 65 -5.13 4.87 8.98
N TYR A 66 -5.13 6.17 8.72
CA TYR A 66 -3.93 6.92 8.39
C TYR A 66 -3.04 7.26 9.59
N ALA A 67 -3.57 7.29 10.81
CA ALA A 67 -2.79 7.57 12.02
C ALA A 67 -1.61 6.61 12.22
N VAL A 68 -1.72 5.36 11.74
CA VAL A 68 -0.63 4.38 11.79
C VAL A 68 0.55 4.86 10.93
N VAL A 69 0.31 5.15 9.66
CA VAL A 69 1.36 5.60 8.72
C VAL A 69 1.95 6.94 9.17
N ILE A 70 1.11 7.90 9.57
CA ILE A 70 1.57 9.20 10.07
C ILE A 70 2.44 9.03 11.31
N GLY A 71 2.06 8.14 12.23
CA GLY A 71 2.81 7.85 13.46
C GLY A 71 4.16 7.19 13.21
N GLU A 72 4.26 6.33 12.20
CA GLU A 72 5.52 5.71 11.76
C GLU A 72 6.46 6.76 11.19
N TYR A 73 5.99 7.61 10.27
CA TYR A 73 6.77 8.74 9.76
C TYR A 73 7.19 9.69 10.89
N TYR A 74 6.26 10.07 11.78
CA TYR A 74 6.61 10.93 12.92
C TYR A 74 7.76 10.35 13.74
N THR A 75 7.70 9.06 14.05
CA THR A 75 8.73 8.36 14.83
C THR A 75 10.07 8.35 14.10
N ALA A 76 10.06 8.04 12.81
CA ALA A 76 11.25 8.04 11.97
C ALA A 76 11.90 9.44 11.91
N LEU A 77 11.10 10.49 11.74
CA LEU A 77 11.56 11.87 11.69
C LEU A 77 12.12 12.34 13.03
N GLU A 78 11.44 12.05 14.14
CA GLU A 78 11.89 12.38 15.50
C GLU A 78 13.24 11.73 15.82
N GLN A 79 13.44 10.48 15.39
CA GLN A 79 14.66 9.71 15.60
C GLN A 79 15.70 9.90 14.50
N ARG A 80 15.39 10.63 13.44
CA ARG A 80 16.25 10.89 12.28
C ARG A 80 16.76 9.60 11.62
N TRP A 81 15.86 8.68 11.35
CA TRP A 81 16.20 7.45 10.67
C TRP A 81 16.84 7.74 9.30
N ASN A 82 17.87 6.99 8.95
CA ASN A 82 18.47 7.09 7.62
C ASN A 82 17.59 6.37 6.58
N GLY A 83 17.90 6.55 5.30
CA GLY A 83 17.10 5.97 4.23
C GLY A 83 16.98 4.44 4.26
N ALA A 84 17.97 3.71 4.82
CA ALA A 84 17.90 2.27 4.95
C ALA A 84 16.93 1.83 6.07
N GLU A 85 16.93 2.55 7.18
CA GLU A 85 15.99 2.33 8.29
C GLU A 85 14.55 2.62 7.87
N LEU A 86 14.32 3.71 7.11
CA LEU A 86 13.02 4.01 6.53
C LEU A 86 12.52 2.88 5.62
N MET A 87 13.36 2.39 4.71
CA MET A 87 12.99 1.30 3.80
C MET A 87 12.71 -0.03 4.55
N GLU A 88 13.43 -0.31 5.64
CA GLU A 88 13.22 -1.52 6.44
C GLU A 88 11.81 -1.53 7.06
N ASP A 89 11.29 -0.36 7.44
CA ASP A 89 9.94 -0.19 7.98
C ASP A 89 8.88 0.14 6.91
N GLY A 90 9.22 0.05 5.63
CA GLY A 90 8.28 0.27 4.53
C GLY A 90 7.93 1.74 4.28
N LEU A 91 8.73 2.68 4.81
CA LEU A 91 8.58 4.11 4.58
C LEU A 91 9.47 4.57 3.41
N ASN A 92 9.11 5.69 2.80
CA ASN A 92 9.88 6.24 1.69
C ASN A 92 11.22 6.83 2.18
N TYR A 93 12.32 6.31 1.63
CA TYR A 93 13.69 6.72 2.01
C TYR A 93 14.03 8.16 1.63
N MET A 94 13.33 8.75 0.64
CA MET A 94 13.53 10.14 0.22
C MET A 94 13.26 11.14 1.33
N ALA A 95 12.45 10.77 2.33
CA ALA A 95 12.21 11.61 3.49
C ALA A 95 13.53 11.99 4.20
N ALA A 96 14.52 11.08 4.26
CA ALA A 96 15.81 11.34 4.89
C ALA A 96 16.61 12.48 4.23
N ASP A 97 16.48 12.64 2.92
CA ASP A 97 17.17 13.69 2.16
C ASP A 97 16.58 15.09 2.42
N CYS A 98 15.38 15.16 3.01
CA CYS A 98 14.67 16.40 3.30
C CYS A 98 14.64 16.80 4.78
N TYR A 99 15.35 16.09 5.64
CA TYR A 99 15.34 16.36 7.08
C TYR A 99 15.82 17.77 7.43
N GLY A 100 16.89 18.24 6.81
CA GLY A 100 17.52 19.48 7.17
C GLY A 100 17.79 19.55 8.69
N ASP A 101 17.66 20.75 9.27
CA ASP A 101 17.83 20.94 10.70
C ASP A 101 16.57 20.62 11.53
N ALA A 102 15.39 20.65 10.90
CA ALA A 102 14.09 20.51 11.55
C ALA A 102 13.15 19.52 10.79
N PRO A 103 13.39 18.20 10.88
CA PRO A 103 12.64 17.20 10.10
C PRO A 103 11.13 17.31 10.26
N LEU A 104 10.65 17.48 11.50
CA LEU A 104 9.22 17.57 11.81
C LEU A 104 8.54 18.85 11.26
N GLU A 105 9.30 19.88 10.93
CA GLU A 105 8.81 21.11 10.29
C GLU A 105 8.97 21.06 8.76
N ASN A 106 10.02 20.41 8.29
CA ASN A 106 10.36 20.37 6.88
C ASN A 106 9.51 19.35 6.10
N LEU A 107 8.98 18.35 6.78
CA LEU A 107 8.11 17.35 6.20
C LEU A 107 6.71 17.42 6.81
N GLY A 108 5.73 17.03 6.02
CA GLY A 108 4.34 17.09 6.43
C GLY A 108 3.47 16.07 5.70
N TYR A 109 2.21 16.10 6.06
CA TYR A 109 1.18 15.25 5.50
C TYR A 109 -0.09 16.05 5.18
N ALA A 110 -0.90 15.54 4.26
CA ALA A 110 -2.26 16.00 4.04
C ALA A 110 -3.20 14.81 3.89
N ILE A 111 -4.42 14.95 4.36
CA ILE A 111 -5.52 14.01 4.10
C ILE A 111 -6.56 14.78 3.32
N ALA A 112 -6.79 14.40 2.07
CA ALA A 112 -7.72 15.08 1.19
C ALA A 112 -8.24 14.11 0.11
N ASP A 113 -9.50 14.24 -0.25
CA ASP A 113 -10.09 13.54 -1.40
C ASP A 113 -9.59 14.26 -2.69
N ILE A 114 -8.50 13.71 -3.26
CA ILE A 114 -7.76 14.32 -4.37
C ILE A 114 -8.45 14.05 -5.71
N ASP A 115 -9.02 12.88 -5.90
CA ASP A 115 -9.63 12.50 -7.18
C ASP A 115 -11.17 12.64 -7.20
N GLY A 116 -11.78 12.91 -6.05
CA GLY A 116 -13.20 13.17 -5.92
C GLY A 116 -14.04 11.90 -5.88
N ASP A 117 -13.44 10.76 -5.56
CA ASP A 117 -14.14 9.47 -5.46
C ASP A 117 -14.86 9.28 -4.11
N GLY A 118 -14.58 10.15 -3.13
CA GLY A 118 -15.14 10.15 -1.78
C GLY A 118 -14.29 9.40 -0.77
N VAL A 119 -13.15 8.83 -1.16
CA VAL A 119 -12.15 8.20 -0.27
C VAL A 119 -10.96 9.17 -0.18
N PRO A 120 -10.74 9.84 0.95
CA PRO A 120 -9.60 10.74 1.07
C PRO A 120 -8.26 10.00 1.00
N GLU A 121 -7.30 10.57 0.28
CA GLU A 121 -5.91 10.10 0.22
C GLU A 121 -5.07 10.70 1.34
N LEU A 122 -4.01 9.96 1.72
CA LEU A 122 -2.91 10.47 2.54
C LEU A 122 -1.71 10.76 1.66
N LEU A 123 -1.26 12.02 1.67
CA LEU A 123 -0.04 12.46 1.01
C LEU A 123 1.04 12.74 2.04
N ILE A 124 2.24 12.25 1.79
CA ILE A 124 3.44 12.54 2.59
C ILE A 124 4.43 13.27 1.69
N GLY A 125 4.94 14.41 2.13
CA GLY A 125 5.83 15.21 1.29
C GLY A 125 6.70 16.20 2.03
N SER A 126 7.53 16.93 1.28
CA SER A 126 8.32 18.05 1.80
C SER A 126 7.52 19.34 1.78
N ILE A 127 7.60 20.07 2.88
CA ILE A 127 7.14 21.46 3.01
C ILE A 127 8.28 22.40 2.59
N HIS A 128 9.49 22.07 3.07
CA HIS A 128 10.73 22.78 2.76
C HIS A 128 11.80 21.75 2.40
N GLY A 129 12.36 21.87 1.22
CA GLY A 129 13.44 21.04 0.72
C GLY A 129 14.49 21.88 0.01
N ASP A 130 15.50 21.23 -0.53
CA ASP A 130 16.39 21.87 -1.50
C ASP A 130 15.70 22.02 -2.87
N GLU A 131 16.40 22.59 -3.86
CA GLU A 131 15.87 22.90 -5.19
C GLU A 131 15.13 21.72 -5.86
N PHE A 132 15.54 20.46 -5.57
CA PHE A 132 14.96 19.28 -6.22
C PHE A 132 13.82 18.65 -5.41
N TYR A 133 13.82 18.85 -4.10
CA TYR A 133 12.88 18.17 -3.22
C TYR A 133 11.85 19.09 -2.57
N ASP A 134 11.94 20.40 -2.86
CA ASP A 134 10.94 21.35 -2.41
C ASP A 134 9.56 20.98 -2.97
N LYS A 135 8.56 20.85 -2.11
CA LYS A 135 7.16 20.46 -2.44
C LYS A 135 7.01 19.08 -3.10
N MET A 136 8.01 18.23 -3.05
CA MET A 136 7.91 16.85 -3.54
C MET A 136 6.94 16.04 -2.66
N ILE A 137 6.05 15.30 -3.30
CA ILE A 137 5.24 14.28 -2.64
C ILE A 137 6.02 12.97 -2.68
N PHE A 138 6.39 12.45 -1.51
CA PHE A 138 7.17 11.21 -1.42
C PHE A 138 6.31 9.98 -1.61
N SER A 139 5.16 9.94 -0.92
CA SER A 139 4.25 8.81 -0.95
C SER A 139 2.81 9.28 -0.99
N LEU A 140 1.99 8.52 -1.67
CA LEU A 140 0.54 8.68 -1.69
C LEU A 140 -0.09 7.35 -1.33
N TYR A 141 -1.02 7.40 -0.39
CA TYR A 141 -1.81 6.25 0.06
C TYR A 141 -3.29 6.52 -0.15
N THR A 142 -4.03 5.48 -0.48
CA THR A 142 -5.49 5.45 -0.42
C THR A 142 -5.96 4.34 0.52
N LEU A 143 -7.26 4.19 0.73
CA LEU A 143 -7.83 3.08 1.48
C LEU A 143 -8.45 2.07 0.52
N ASP A 144 -8.26 0.79 0.80
CA ASP A 144 -8.98 -0.27 0.11
C ASP A 144 -10.43 -0.38 0.62
N GLU A 145 -11.21 -1.29 0.05
CA GLU A 145 -12.60 -1.55 0.41
C GLU A 145 -12.83 -1.97 1.88
N ASN A 146 -11.75 -2.37 2.57
CA ASN A 146 -11.76 -2.75 3.98
C ASN A 146 -11.26 -1.62 4.90
N GLY A 147 -10.93 -0.45 4.35
CA GLY A 147 -10.35 0.67 5.08
C GLY A 147 -8.87 0.45 5.45
N VAL A 148 -8.15 -0.40 4.72
CA VAL A 148 -6.72 -0.66 4.93
C VAL A 148 -5.90 0.21 3.98
N ASN A 149 -4.81 0.79 4.49
CA ASN A 149 -3.90 1.62 3.69
C ASN A 149 -3.32 0.86 2.50
N LYS A 150 -3.46 1.43 1.33
CA LYS A 150 -2.89 0.97 0.06
C LYS A 150 -1.94 2.04 -0.46
N LEU A 151 -0.67 1.71 -0.63
CA LEU A 151 0.30 2.60 -1.28
C LEU A 151 -0.03 2.71 -2.77
N VAL A 152 -0.19 3.95 -3.26
CA VAL A 152 -0.47 4.25 -4.66
C VAL A 152 0.82 4.53 -5.42
N PHE A 153 1.69 5.38 -4.86
CA PHE A 153 3.04 5.57 -5.39
C PHE A 153 4.06 5.91 -4.29
N ASP A 154 5.31 5.59 -4.60
CA ASP A 154 6.51 6.08 -3.90
C ASP A 154 7.43 6.81 -4.88
N GLY A 155 7.75 8.05 -4.57
CA GLY A 155 8.74 8.84 -5.30
C GLY A 155 10.17 8.37 -5.04
N THR A 156 11.05 8.65 -5.99
CA THR A 156 12.50 8.40 -5.89
C THR A 156 13.27 9.58 -6.46
N GLU A 157 14.59 9.61 -6.34
CA GLU A 157 15.44 10.66 -6.97
C GLU A 157 15.22 10.75 -8.48
N ARG A 158 14.84 9.63 -9.10
CA ARG A 158 14.62 9.54 -10.55
C ARG A 158 13.17 9.50 -10.97
N ASN A 159 12.24 9.64 -10.03
CA ASN A 159 10.81 9.59 -10.28
C ASN A 159 10.09 10.42 -9.20
N ARG A 160 10.11 11.73 -9.39
CA ARG A 160 9.61 12.71 -8.42
C ARG A 160 8.21 13.18 -8.79
N TYR A 161 7.33 13.26 -7.80
CA TYR A 161 5.96 13.71 -7.98
C TYR A 161 5.73 15.04 -7.29
N TYR A 162 5.01 15.94 -7.98
CA TYR A 162 4.62 17.25 -7.48
C TYR A 162 3.15 17.46 -7.76
N TYR A 163 2.40 17.89 -6.77
CA TYR A 163 0.98 18.14 -6.95
C TYR A 163 0.74 19.29 -7.93
N ALA A 164 -0.08 19.03 -8.93
CA ALA A 164 -0.35 19.98 -10.03
C ALA A 164 -1.77 20.56 -10.00
N GLY A 165 -2.50 20.27 -8.93
CA GLY A 165 -3.89 20.71 -8.79
C GLY A 165 -4.89 19.73 -9.37
N GLU A 166 -6.12 19.81 -8.89
CA GLU A 166 -7.18 18.83 -9.17
C GLU A 166 -6.69 17.43 -8.77
N ASN A 167 -6.81 16.43 -9.62
CA ASN A 167 -6.29 15.08 -9.36
C ASN A 167 -5.00 14.77 -10.15
N ARG A 168 -4.16 15.78 -10.42
CA ARG A 168 -2.98 15.65 -11.27
C ARG A 168 -1.68 15.83 -10.50
N PHE A 169 -0.68 15.09 -10.93
CA PHE A 169 0.69 15.21 -10.44
C PHE A 169 1.64 15.36 -11.64
N ALA A 170 2.56 16.31 -11.55
CA ALA A 170 3.71 16.35 -12.42
C ALA A 170 4.69 15.28 -11.97
N ASN A 171 5.13 14.44 -12.90
CA ASN A 171 6.12 13.40 -12.66
C ASN A 171 7.40 13.77 -13.44
N LEU A 172 8.45 14.09 -12.69
CA LEU A 172 9.75 14.46 -13.24
C LEU A 172 10.77 13.40 -12.90
N GLY A 173 11.55 13.01 -13.89
CA GLY A 173 12.54 11.99 -13.64
C GLY A 173 13.56 11.78 -14.74
N SER A 174 14.29 10.68 -14.65
CA SER A 174 15.24 10.25 -15.66
C SER A 174 15.29 8.74 -15.76
N SER A 175 15.19 8.23 -16.99
CA SER A 175 15.32 6.80 -17.26
C SER A 175 16.78 6.37 -17.44
N ALA A 176 17.66 7.30 -17.85
CA ALA A 176 19.09 7.08 -18.04
C ALA A 176 19.89 8.37 -17.82
N PHE A 177 21.22 8.24 -17.85
CA PHE A 177 22.11 9.40 -17.86
C PHE A 177 21.90 10.22 -19.15
N ASN A 178 21.41 11.43 -19.08
CA ASN A 178 20.99 12.34 -20.16
C ASN A 178 19.59 12.07 -20.76
N ASP A 179 18.76 11.29 -20.15
CA ASP A 179 17.38 11.04 -20.59
C ASP A 179 16.43 11.43 -19.47
N SER A 180 16.05 12.71 -19.43
CA SER A 180 15.05 13.23 -18.50
C SER A 180 13.67 13.19 -19.13
N PHE A 181 12.67 12.88 -18.33
CA PHE A 181 11.27 12.97 -18.72
C PHE A 181 10.51 13.90 -17.78
N GLU A 182 9.46 14.46 -18.33
CA GLU A 182 8.50 15.26 -17.63
C GLU A 182 7.11 14.87 -18.17
N THR A 183 6.28 14.30 -17.31
CA THR A 183 4.96 13.81 -17.66
C THR A 183 3.95 14.28 -16.64
N THR A 184 2.67 14.24 -16.98
CA THR A 184 1.59 14.40 -16.00
C THR A 184 0.92 13.04 -15.81
N VAL A 185 0.67 12.69 -14.58
CA VAL A 185 -0.13 11.53 -14.19
C VAL A 185 -1.38 12.03 -13.48
N LYS A 186 -2.46 11.28 -13.63
CA LYS A 186 -3.76 11.56 -13.00
C LYS A 186 -4.03 10.49 -11.95
N LEU A 187 -4.53 10.90 -10.80
CA LEU A 187 -5.15 10.00 -9.85
C LEU A 187 -6.61 9.80 -10.24
N GLU A 188 -7.08 8.57 -10.30
CA GLU A 188 -8.47 8.22 -10.59
C GLU A 188 -8.80 6.89 -9.91
N ASP A 189 -9.85 6.90 -9.06
CA ASP A 189 -10.27 5.73 -8.27
C ASP A 189 -9.09 5.09 -7.48
N GLY A 190 -8.23 5.91 -6.88
CA GLY A 190 -7.06 5.47 -6.10
C GLY A 190 -5.96 4.80 -6.92
N GLU A 191 -5.89 5.06 -8.24
CA GLU A 191 -4.85 4.55 -9.13
C GLU A 191 -4.23 5.67 -9.97
N MET A 192 -2.90 5.55 -10.25
CA MET A 192 -2.21 6.50 -11.11
C MET A 192 -2.36 6.12 -12.59
N ILE A 193 -2.86 7.05 -13.38
CA ILE A 193 -3.07 6.90 -14.82
C ILE A 193 -2.12 7.84 -15.58
N ASP A 194 -1.29 7.28 -16.46
CA ASP A 194 -0.41 8.09 -17.31
C ASP A 194 -1.20 8.90 -18.32
N MET A 195 -0.93 10.21 -18.34
CA MET A 195 -1.51 11.11 -19.35
C MET A 195 -0.51 11.32 -20.49
N THR A 196 -0.79 10.76 -21.63
CA THR A 196 0.14 10.59 -22.76
C THR A 196 0.59 11.90 -23.45
N TYR A 197 0.08 13.09 -23.09
CA TYR A 197 0.33 14.34 -23.83
C TYR A 197 0.31 15.60 -22.97
N THR A 198 0.92 15.60 -21.82
CA THR A 198 0.95 16.83 -21.04
C THR A 198 2.39 17.28 -20.84
N THR A 199 2.66 18.49 -21.24
CA THR A 199 3.74 19.25 -20.62
C THR A 199 3.42 19.35 -19.14
N ALA A 200 4.43 19.20 -18.32
CA ALA A 200 4.29 19.43 -16.90
C ALA A 200 3.68 20.81 -16.66
N PRO A 201 2.85 20.97 -15.65
CA PRO A 201 2.31 22.26 -15.31
C PRO A 201 3.46 23.26 -15.07
N GLU A 202 3.39 24.41 -15.71
CA GLU A 202 4.40 25.46 -15.57
C GLU A 202 4.53 25.92 -14.11
N ASP A 203 3.45 25.77 -13.32
CA ASP A 203 3.42 26.10 -11.91
C ASP A 203 2.85 24.92 -11.11
N TYR A 204 3.66 24.31 -10.24
CA TYR A 204 3.17 23.35 -9.26
C TYR A 204 2.29 24.05 -8.23
N VAL A 205 1.09 23.51 -8.02
CA VAL A 205 0.20 23.99 -6.97
C VAL A 205 0.75 23.48 -5.63
N GLN A 206 0.95 24.39 -4.70
CA GLN A 206 1.31 23.99 -3.36
C GLN A 206 0.12 23.33 -2.67
N LEU A 207 0.21 22.06 -2.38
CA LEU A 207 -0.68 21.42 -1.44
C LEU A 207 -0.27 21.87 -0.03
N GLU A 208 -1.23 22.32 0.76
CA GLU A 208 -0.97 22.68 2.15
C GLU A 208 -0.78 21.41 2.97
N LEU A 209 0.48 21.11 3.30
CA LEU A 209 0.83 20.00 4.16
C LEU A 209 0.86 20.47 5.63
N THR A 210 0.28 19.68 6.51
CA THR A 210 0.40 19.86 7.95
C THR A 210 1.78 19.35 8.40
N PRO A 211 2.64 20.16 9.01
CA PRO A 211 3.92 19.69 9.52
C PRO A 211 3.75 18.58 10.54
N PHE A 212 4.66 17.61 10.54
CA PHE A 212 4.61 16.52 11.53
C PHE A 212 4.73 17.00 12.97
N SER A 213 5.34 18.17 13.22
CA SER A 213 5.36 18.81 14.54
C SER A 213 3.98 19.11 15.11
N GLN A 214 2.95 19.23 14.27
CA GLN A 214 1.57 19.49 14.67
C GLN A 214 0.77 18.20 14.89
N TRP A 215 1.32 17.04 14.56
CA TRP A 215 0.63 15.77 14.77
C TRP A 215 0.55 15.42 16.26
N VAL A 216 -0.67 15.12 16.71
CA VAL A 216 -0.96 14.74 18.11
C VAL A 216 -1.31 13.25 18.13
N LYS A 217 -0.50 12.49 18.89
CA LYS A 217 -0.71 11.04 19.09
C LYS A 217 -2.00 10.71 19.80
#